data_2cefc465cf1d028f2a1243481a39afb2
#
_entry.id   2cefc465cf1d028f2a1243481a39afb2
#
_cell.length_a   1.000
_cell.length_b   1.000
_cell.length_c   1.000
_cell.angle_alpha   90.00
_cell.angle_beta   90.00
_cell.angle_gamma   90.00
#
_symmetry.space_group_name_H-M   'P 1'
#
loop_
_entity.id
_entity.type
_entity.pdbx_description
1 polymer ?
#
loop_
_entity_poly.entity_id
_entity_poly.type
_entity_poly.pdbx_seq_one_letter_code
_entity_poly.pdbx_strand_id
1 'polypeptide(L)'
;MIIDTHCHLYDECYDNDKEELIGALSQNNIKSAFVVGTDILACKQTMQLAEKFGNIYAILGMYPENANEYDDAFEKYLIENLSNPKVVAVGEIGLDFHSEGYNQQLQEEVFAKQIKIAHKFGLPISVHTRDAFERTLDVLKENRQYLCGGVIHCFSGSPELAKEFIKLGFKLGFGGVCTFKNAKKVVETLKMIDAKDILIETDAPYLAPTPFRGERNEPKYTNLVLDKIAEIREESKEFLEKQIYQNTLETFKKFKG
;
A
#
# COMPACT_ATOMS: atom_id res chain seq x y z
N MET A 1 -11.73 11.63 9.31
CA MET A 1 -10.79 10.60 9.82
C MET A 1 -10.11 9.92 8.64
N ILE A 2 -8.85 9.62 8.79
CA ILE A 2 -7.93 9.11 7.78
C ILE A 2 -7.83 7.58 7.90
N ILE A 3 -7.47 6.92 6.81
CA ILE A 3 -7.05 5.51 6.79
C ILE A 3 -5.62 5.46 6.30
N ASP A 4 -4.73 4.84 7.07
CA ASP A 4 -3.41 4.49 6.61
C ASP A 4 -3.51 3.23 5.75
N THR A 5 -3.35 3.35 4.43
CA THR A 5 -3.60 2.24 3.51
C THR A 5 -2.43 1.28 3.34
N HIS A 6 -1.27 1.55 3.98
CA HIS A 6 -0.10 0.69 3.91
C HIS A 6 0.87 0.93 5.07
N CYS A 7 1.03 -0.04 5.95
CA CYS A 7 2.03 -0.03 7.03
C CYS A 7 2.42 -1.46 7.44
N HIS A 8 3.54 -1.62 8.16
CA HIS A 8 4.07 -2.90 8.63
C HIS A 8 4.14 -2.95 10.16
N LEU A 9 2.98 -2.79 10.84
CA LEU A 9 2.91 -2.75 12.31
C LEU A 9 3.26 -4.07 13.00
N TYR A 10 3.53 -5.14 12.26
CA TYR A 10 4.10 -6.38 12.80
C TYR A 10 5.60 -6.27 13.08
N ASP A 11 6.30 -5.28 12.49
CA ASP A 11 7.75 -5.09 12.63
C ASP A 11 8.19 -5.02 14.11
N GLU A 12 9.34 -5.61 14.40
CA GLU A 12 9.90 -5.73 15.76
C GLU A 12 10.16 -4.37 16.43
N CYS A 13 10.37 -3.32 15.64
CA CYS A 13 10.56 -1.97 16.18
C CYS A 13 9.34 -1.44 16.96
N TYR A 14 8.17 -2.09 16.80
CA TYR A 14 6.94 -1.76 17.53
C TYR A 14 6.65 -2.70 18.71
N ASP A 15 7.45 -3.71 18.98
CA ASP A 15 7.11 -4.75 19.98
C ASP A 15 6.85 -4.21 21.38
N ASN A 16 7.49 -3.10 21.75
CA ASN A 16 7.34 -2.50 23.07
C ASN A 16 6.09 -1.61 23.23
N ASP A 17 5.50 -1.09 22.12
CA ASP A 17 4.41 -0.10 22.18
C ASP A 17 3.31 -0.32 21.13
N LYS A 18 3.36 -1.42 20.39
CA LYS A 18 2.43 -1.78 19.30
C LYS A 18 0.95 -1.65 19.70
N GLU A 19 0.58 -2.19 20.85
CA GLU A 19 -0.81 -2.19 21.30
C GLU A 19 -1.27 -0.78 21.70
N GLU A 20 -0.40 -0.01 22.34
CA GLU A 20 -0.67 1.38 22.71
C GLU A 20 -0.83 2.23 21.46
N LEU A 21 0.08 2.08 20.48
CA LEU A 21 0.04 2.77 19.20
C LEU A 21 -1.26 2.49 18.45
N ILE A 22 -1.67 1.20 18.34
CA ILE A 22 -2.91 0.81 17.67
C ILE A 22 -4.14 1.34 18.42
N GLY A 23 -4.12 1.30 19.76
CA GLY A 23 -5.17 1.85 20.61
C GLY A 23 -5.34 3.37 20.49
N ALA A 24 -4.25 4.08 20.19
CA ALA A 24 -4.23 5.54 20.04
C ALA A 24 -4.60 6.04 18.62
N LEU A 25 -4.83 5.16 17.63
CA LEU A 25 -5.10 5.57 16.25
C LEU A 25 -6.25 6.57 16.14
N SER A 26 -7.38 6.30 16.77
CA SER A 26 -8.55 7.19 16.69
C SER A 26 -8.32 8.55 17.34
N GLN A 27 -7.53 8.62 18.41
CA GLN A 27 -7.13 9.87 19.08
C GLN A 27 -6.25 10.73 18.16
N ASN A 28 -5.55 10.09 17.22
CA ASN A 28 -4.71 10.73 16.21
C ASN A 28 -5.43 10.95 14.85
N ASN A 29 -6.77 10.93 14.83
CA ASN A 29 -7.58 11.08 13.60
C ASN A 29 -7.42 9.92 12.58
N ILE A 30 -6.83 8.78 12.97
CA ILE A 30 -6.71 7.60 12.13
C ILE A 30 -7.83 6.63 12.46
N LYS A 31 -8.70 6.35 11.49
CA LYS A 31 -9.82 5.42 11.67
C LYS A 31 -9.38 3.98 11.65
N SER A 32 -8.51 3.64 10.71
CA SER A 32 -8.01 2.28 10.50
C SER A 32 -6.63 2.32 9.88
N ALA A 33 -5.88 1.24 10.07
CA ALA A 33 -4.62 1.00 9.35
C ALA A 33 -4.67 -0.36 8.66
N PHE A 34 -4.15 -0.43 7.43
CA PHE A 34 -3.99 -1.66 6.68
C PHE A 34 -2.56 -2.15 6.85
N VAL A 35 -2.42 -3.26 7.58
CA VAL A 35 -1.12 -3.89 7.81
C VAL A 35 -0.84 -4.85 6.66
N VAL A 36 0.38 -4.79 6.14
CA VAL A 36 0.75 -5.46 4.89
C VAL A 36 1.82 -6.51 5.16
N GLY A 37 1.50 -7.79 4.92
CA GLY A 37 2.46 -8.88 5.03
C GLY A 37 3.26 -9.07 3.74
N THR A 38 4.54 -9.43 3.89
CA THR A 38 5.54 -9.51 2.81
C THR A 38 6.06 -10.90 2.54
N ASP A 39 5.83 -11.82 3.47
CA ASP A 39 6.18 -13.25 3.46
C ASP A 39 5.20 -14.05 4.32
N ILE A 40 5.41 -15.35 4.46
CA ILE A 40 4.51 -16.23 5.22
C ILE A 40 4.44 -15.84 6.71
N LEU A 41 5.55 -15.43 7.32
CA LEU A 41 5.59 -15.06 8.73
C LEU A 41 4.93 -13.71 8.95
N ALA A 42 5.28 -12.72 8.14
CA ALA A 42 4.68 -11.39 8.14
C ALA A 42 3.16 -11.46 7.89
N CYS A 43 2.71 -12.29 6.94
CA CYS A 43 1.29 -12.52 6.69
C CYS A 43 0.55 -13.10 7.91
N LYS A 44 1.17 -14.06 8.61
CA LYS A 44 0.58 -14.62 9.86
C LYS A 44 0.50 -13.58 10.96
N GLN A 45 1.55 -12.79 11.17
CA GLN A 45 1.55 -11.70 12.15
C GLN A 45 0.52 -10.62 11.81
N THR A 46 0.42 -10.26 10.53
CA THR A 46 -0.59 -9.32 10.01
C THR A 46 -2.01 -9.81 10.31
N MET A 47 -2.30 -11.08 10.05
CA MET A 47 -3.61 -11.67 10.38
C MET A 47 -3.90 -11.64 11.87
N GLN A 48 -2.93 -11.98 12.73
CA GLN A 48 -3.09 -11.90 14.19
C GLN A 48 -3.47 -10.48 14.64
N LEU A 49 -2.82 -9.45 14.09
CA LEU A 49 -3.16 -8.05 14.38
C LEU A 49 -4.57 -7.70 13.90
N ALA A 50 -4.93 -8.10 12.68
CA ALA A 50 -6.24 -7.80 12.12
C ALA A 50 -7.39 -8.50 12.88
N GLU A 51 -7.15 -9.69 13.41
CA GLU A 51 -8.12 -10.43 14.25
C GLU A 51 -8.23 -9.86 15.66
N LYS A 52 -7.11 -9.40 16.21
CA LYS A 52 -7.05 -8.84 17.57
C LYS A 52 -7.66 -7.44 17.66
N PHE A 53 -7.45 -6.59 16.64
CA PHE A 53 -7.84 -5.18 16.67
C PHE A 53 -8.91 -4.85 15.64
N GLY A 54 -10.02 -4.25 16.07
CA GLY A 54 -11.16 -3.91 15.22
C GLY A 54 -10.84 -2.92 14.10
N ASN A 55 -9.87 -2.03 14.34
CA ASN A 55 -9.41 -0.98 13.42
C ASN A 55 -8.21 -1.37 12.55
N ILE A 56 -7.73 -2.62 12.62
CA ILE A 56 -6.68 -3.15 11.75
C ILE A 56 -7.30 -4.07 10.71
N TYR A 57 -6.82 -3.96 9.48
CA TYR A 57 -7.13 -4.80 8.33
C TYR A 57 -5.85 -5.35 7.73
N ALA A 58 -5.96 -6.45 7.00
CA ALA A 58 -4.82 -7.16 6.44
C ALA A 58 -4.76 -7.01 4.92
N ILE A 59 -3.55 -6.86 4.41
CA ILE A 59 -3.17 -7.07 3.01
C ILE A 59 -2.13 -8.18 3.02
N LEU A 60 -2.34 -9.25 2.23
CA LEU A 60 -1.50 -10.43 2.28
C LEU A 60 -0.90 -10.73 0.91
N GLY A 61 0.40 -10.95 0.86
CA GLY A 61 1.12 -11.26 -0.37
C GLY A 61 2.57 -11.64 -0.14
N MET A 62 3.25 -11.99 -1.23
CA MET A 62 4.68 -12.24 -1.28
C MET A 62 5.37 -11.07 -1.96
N TYR A 63 6.20 -10.37 -1.21
CA TYR A 63 7.01 -9.24 -1.66
C TYR A 63 8.03 -9.70 -2.74
N PRO A 64 8.33 -8.88 -3.75
CA PRO A 64 9.17 -9.31 -4.87
C PRO A 64 10.56 -9.82 -4.48
N GLU A 65 11.23 -9.26 -3.47
CA GLU A 65 12.53 -9.77 -3.04
C GLU A 65 12.44 -11.15 -2.39
N ASN A 66 11.26 -11.54 -1.88
CA ASN A 66 10.99 -12.85 -1.28
C ASN A 66 10.39 -13.85 -2.29
N ALA A 67 10.42 -13.54 -3.59
CA ALA A 67 9.81 -14.38 -4.63
C ALA A 67 10.35 -15.83 -4.66
N ASN A 68 11.58 -16.05 -4.22
CA ASN A 68 12.18 -17.38 -4.07
C ASN A 68 11.56 -18.23 -2.95
N GLU A 69 10.81 -17.62 -2.04
CA GLU A 69 10.07 -18.30 -0.96
C GLU A 69 8.63 -18.64 -1.35
N TYR A 70 8.18 -18.22 -2.55
CA TYR A 70 6.84 -18.51 -3.03
C TYR A 70 6.71 -19.98 -3.41
N ASP A 71 6.04 -20.74 -2.56
CA ASP A 71 5.80 -22.18 -2.74
C ASP A 71 4.32 -22.53 -2.58
N ASP A 72 3.99 -23.81 -2.74
CA ASP A 72 2.61 -24.33 -2.59
C ASP A 72 2.04 -24.10 -1.18
N ALA A 73 2.90 -24.07 -0.15
CA ALA A 73 2.47 -23.85 1.22
C ALA A 73 2.07 -22.38 1.44
N PHE A 74 2.84 -21.44 0.89
CA PHE A 74 2.46 -20.02 0.90
C PHE A 74 1.19 -19.78 0.08
N GLU A 75 1.11 -20.31 -1.14
CA GLU A 75 -0.08 -20.13 -1.99
C GLU A 75 -1.33 -20.65 -1.31
N LYS A 76 -1.25 -21.84 -0.69
CA LYS A 76 -2.35 -22.41 0.09
C LYS A 76 -2.77 -21.51 1.25
N TYR A 77 -1.80 -21.04 2.05
CA TYR A 77 -2.06 -20.12 3.16
C TYR A 77 -2.75 -18.84 2.67
N LEU A 78 -2.24 -18.24 1.59
CA LEU A 78 -2.84 -17.06 0.99
C LEU A 78 -4.31 -17.32 0.62
N ILE A 79 -4.58 -18.37 -0.16
CA ILE A 79 -5.94 -18.71 -0.62
C ILE A 79 -6.91 -18.96 0.56
N GLU A 80 -6.47 -19.66 1.60
CA GLU A 80 -7.31 -19.97 2.78
C GLU A 80 -7.73 -18.70 3.54
N ASN A 81 -6.90 -17.65 3.52
CA ASN A 81 -7.17 -16.42 4.27
C ASN A 81 -7.89 -15.34 3.45
N LEU A 82 -7.85 -15.37 2.10
CA LEU A 82 -8.44 -14.30 1.28
C LEU A 82 -9.95 -14.13 1.43
N SER A 83 -10.68 -15.14 1.93
CA SER A 83 -12.10 -15.02 2.23
C SER A 83 -12.40 -14.31 3.55
N ASN A 84 -11.41 -14.16 4.44
CA ASN A 84 -11.59 -13.48 5.73
C ASN A 84 -12.02 -12.02 5.48
N PRO A 85 -13.05 -11.51 6.19
CA PRO A 85 -13.54 -10.13 6.01
C PRO A 85 -12.50 -9.07 6.40
N LYS A 86 -11.49 -9.43 7.17
CA LYS A 86 -10.38 -8.54 7.53
C LYS A 86 -9.33 -8.40 6.43
N VAL A 87 -9.30 -9.29 5.45
CA VAL A 87 -8.36 -9.21 4.32
C VAL A 87 -8.98 -8.37 3.21
N VAL A 88 -8.40 -7.20 2.96
CA VAL A 88 -8.95 -6.18 2.06
C VAL A 88 -8.30 -6.16 0.67
N ALA A 89 -7.10 -6.72 0.52
CA ALA A 89 -6.38 -6.80 -0.76
C ALA A 89 -5.37 -7.95 -0.77
N VAL A 90 -4.87 -8.29 -1.95
CA VAL A 90 -3.64 -9.08 -2.12
C VAL A 90 -2.45 -8.11 -2.31
N GLY A 91 -1.41 -8.28 -1.53
CA GLY A 91 -0.21 -7.43 -1.49
C GLY A 91 0.63 -7.70 -0.23
N GLU A 92 1.82 -7.26 -0.17
CA GLU A 92 2.55 -6.46 -1.12
C GLU A 92 3.12 -7.35 -2.24
N ILE A 93 2.78 -7.05 -3.47
CA ILE A 93 3.20 -7.81 -4.66
C ILE A 93 3.74 -6.85 -5.72
N GLY A 94 4.57 -7.32 -6.61
CA GLY A 94 5.09 -6.44 -7.66
C GLY A 94 6.51 -6.76 -8.08
N LEU A 95 7.29 -5.71 -8.40
CA LEU A 95 8.67 -5.83 -8.86
C LEU A 95 9.59 -4.87 -8.12
N ASP A 96 10.77 -5.38 -7.72
CA ASP A 96 11.86 -4.60 -7.15
C ASP A 96 13.18 -4.97 -7.85
N PHE A 97 13.76 -4.01 -8.57
CA PHE A 97 15.02 -4.19 -9.30
C PHE A 97 16.17 -3.41 -8.66
N HIS A 98 15.98 -2.96 -7.43
CA HIS A 98 16.96 -2.15 -6.72
C HIS A 98 18.11 -2.97 -6.13
N SER A 99 17.80 -4.12 -5.55
CA SER A 99 18.80 -4.97 -4.90
C SER A 99 19.61 -5.75 -5.93
N GLU A 100 20.95 -5.84 -5.71
CA GLU A 100 21.81 -6.65 -6.58
C GLU A 100 21.41 -8.12 -6.57
N GLY A 101 21.41 -8.75 -7.75
CA GLY A 101 21.13 -10.18 -7.90
C GLY A 101 19.63 -10.53 -7.90
N TYR A 102 18.72 -9.58 -8.04
CA TYR A 102 17.30 -9.89 -8.20
C TYR A 102 17.03 -10.81 -9.41
N ASN A 103 16.05 -11.69 -9.27
CA ASN A 103 15.61 -12.57 -10.35
C ASN A 103 14.33 -11.98 -10.98
N GLN A 104 14.50 -11.19 -12.01
CA GLN A 104 13.38 -10.52 -12.70
C GLN A 104 12.31 -11.52 -13.14
N GLN A 105 12.68 -12.61 -13.81
CA GLN A 105 11.72 -13.58 -14.33
C GLN A 105 10.88 -14.19 -13.20
N LEU A 106 11.50 -14.56 -12.09
CA LEU A 106 10.81 -15.14 -10.95
C LEU A 106 9.87 -14.13 -10.30
N GLN A 107 10.30 -12.87 -10.12
CA GLN A 107 9.44 -11.82 -9.59
C GLN A 107 8.20 -11.62 -10.48
N GLU A 108 8.36 -11.57 -11.80
CA GLU A 108 7.26 -11.44 -12.75
C GLU A 108 6.29 -12.62 -12.70
N GLU A 109 6.80 -13.86 -12.63
CA GLU A 109 5.99 -15.08 -12.51
C GLU A 109 5.16 -15.08 -11.22
N VAL A 110 5.78 -14.75 -10.08
CA VAL A 110 5.13 -14.69 -8.76
C VAL A 110 4.11 -13.56 -8.73
N PHE A 111 4.44 -12.39 -9.28
CA PHE A 111 3.51 -11.26 -9.40
C PHE A 111 2.27 -11.64 -10.21
N ALA A 112 2.45 -12.21 -11.40
CA ALA A 112 1.35 -12.64 -12.26
C ALA A 112 0.47 -13.74 -11.61
N LYS A 113 1.05 -14.68 -10.85
CA LYS A 113 0.29 -15.68 -10.08
C LYS A 113 -0.60 -15.01 -9.03
N GLN A 114 -0.07 -14.09 -8.25
CA GLN A 114 -0.79 -13.41 -7.19
C GLN A 114 -1.91 -12.49 -7.74
N ILE A 115 -1.71 -11.83 -8.89
CA ILE A 115 -2.77 -11.11 -9.61
C ILE A 115 -3.96 -12.05 -9.92
N LYS A 116 -3.68 -13.24 -10.46
CA LYS A 116 -4.73 -14.22 -10.79
C LYS A 116 -5.45 -14.75 -9.55
N ILE A 117 -4.73 -14.91 -8.45
CA ILE A 117 -5.34 -15.29 -7.16
C ILE A 117 -6.25 -14.16 -6.66
N ALA A 118 -5.78 -12.92 -6.64
CA ALA A 118 -6.60 -11.76 -6.26
C ALA A 118 -7.91 -11.70 -7.07
N HIS A 119 -7.82 -11.91 -8.39
CA HIS A 119 -8.97 -11.95 -9.29
C HIS A 119 -10.02 -12.98 -8.88
N LYS A 120 -9.61 -14.22 -8.53
CA LYS A 120 -10.52 -15.30 -8.10
C LYS A 120 -11.37 -14.91 -6.88
N PHE A 121 -10.85 -14.04 -6.03
CA PHE A 121 -11.53 -13.55 -4.82
C PHE A 121 -12.16 -12.16 -5.00
N GLY A 122 -12.04 -11.54 -6.19
CA GLY A 122 -12.55 -10.21 -6.46
C GLY A 122 -11.85 -9.12 -5.62
N LEU A 123 -10.60 -9.35 -5.22
CA LEU A 123 -9.83 -8.44 -4.38
C LEU A 123 -8.95 -7.50 -5.23
N PRO A 124 -8.81 -6.23 -4.80
CA PRO A 124 -7.80 -5.34 -5.36
C PRO A 124 -6.40 -5.82 -4.98
N ILE A 125 -5.39 -5.23 -5.63
CA ILE A 125 -3.98 -5.51 -5.31
C ILE A 125 -3.24 -4.26 -4.82
N SER A 126 -2.32 -4.44 -3.87
CA SER A 126 -1.35 -3.42 -3.44
C SER A 126 0.00 -3.73 -4.09
N VAL A 127 0.41 -2.84 -5.00
CA VAL A 127 1.55 -3.09 -5.90
C VAL A 127 2.76 -2.28 -5.46
N HIS A 128 3.85 -3.00 -5.19
CA HIS A 128 5.18 -2.46 -5.03
C HIS A 128 5.88 -2.29 -6.39
N THR A 129 6.60 -1.19 -6.56
CA THR A 129 7.45 -0.99 -7.72
C THR A 129 8.64 -0.10 -7.38
N ARG A 130 9.85 -0.65 -7.48
CA ARG A 130 11.09 0.07 -7.23
C ARG A 130 12.09 -0.22 -8.34
N ASP A 131 12.57 0.85 -8.99
CA ASP A 131 13.43 0.79 -10.18
C ASP A 131 12.85 -0.09 -11.32
N ALA A 132 11.50 -0.30 -11.33
CA ALA A 132 10.80 -1.25 -12.17
C ALA A 132 9.47 -0.73 -12.77
N PHE A 133 9.20 0.59 -12.73
CA PHE A 133 7.89 1.16 -13.09
C PHE A 133 7.36 0.72 -14.47
N GLU A 134 8.21 0.78 -15.50
CA GLU A 134 7.81 0.42 -16.86
C GLU A 134 7.47 -1.06 -16.96
N ARG A 135 8.31 -1.91 -16.38
CA ARG A 135 8.07 -3.36 -16.39
C ARG A 135 6.86 -3.76 -15.55
N THR A 136 6.66 -3.12 -14.39
CA THR A 136 5.45 -3.30 -13.58
C THR A 136 4.20 -2.95 -14.40
N LEU A 137 4.21 -1.84 -15.12
CA LEU A 137 3.12 -1.43 -16.00
C LEU A 137 2.85 -2.46 -17.10
N ASP A 138 3.90 -3.03 -17.69
CA ASP A 138 3.76 -4.04 -18.74
C ASP A 138 3.15 -5.33 -18.19
N VAL A 139 3.63 -5.83 -17.04
CA VAL A 139 3.05 -7.03 -16.39
C VAL A 139 1.57 -6.81 -16.05
N LEU A 140 1.19 -5.62 -15.58
CA LEU A 140 -0.21 -5.29 -15.33
C LEU A 140 -1.03 -5.26 -16.63
N LYS A 141 -0.49 -4.72 -17.73
CA LYS A 141 -1.15 -4.72 -19.04
C LYS A 141 -1.32 -6.14 -19.58
N GLU A 142 -0.31 -6.98 -19.48
CA GLU A 142 -0.33 -8.40 -19.88
C GLU A 142 -1.40 -9.19 -19.11
N ASN A 143 -1.68 -8.81 -17.85
CA ASN A 143 -2.67 -9.45 -16.98
C ASN A 143 -3.98 -8.65 -16.84
N ARG A 144 -4.26 -7.70 -17.75
CA ARG A 144 -5.38 -6.75 -17.64
C ARG A 144 -6.74 -7.39 -17.35
N GLN A 145 -7.03 -8.56 -17.94
CA GLN A 145 -8.29 -9.27 -17.75
C GLN A 145 -8.48 -9.81 -16.32
N TYR A 146 -7.43 -9.86 -15.52
CA TYR A 146 -7.45 -10.34 -14.13
C TYR A 146 -7.41 -9.19 -13.10
N LEU A 147 -7.32 -7.93 -13.52
CA LEU A 147 -7.22 -6.80 -12.60
C LEU A 147 -8.58 -6.48 -11.98
N CYS A 148 -8.62 -6.34 -10.68
CA CYS A 148 -9.76 -5.82 -9.89
C CYS A 148 -9.53 -4.40 -9.39
N GLY A 149 -8.55 -3.68 -9.97
CA GLY A 149 -8.06 -2.40 -9.47
C GLY A 149 -7.08 -2.57 -8.32
N GLY A 150 -6.80 -1.47 -7.61
CA GLY A 150 -5.88 -1.49 -6.47
C GLY A 150 -5.13 -0.19 -6.29
N VAL A 151 -3.96 -0.28 -5.70
CA VAL A 151 -3.06 0.84 -5.44
C VAL A 151 -1.65 0.53 -5.93
N ILE A 152 -1.01 1.51 -6.56
CA ILE A 152 0.44 1.54 -6.70
C ILE A 152 0.96 2.22 -5.45
N HIS A 153 1.46 1.42 -4.52
CA HIS A 153 1.96 1.84 -3.23
C HIS A 153 3.22 2.69 -3.39
N CYS A 154 3.41 3.66 -2.49
CA CYS A 154 4.58 4.54 -2.41
C CYS A 154 4.99 5.15 -3.77
N PHE A 155 3.99 5.63 -4.53
CA PHE A 155 4.21 6.08 -5.90
C PHE A 155 5.21 7.23 -5.98
N SER A 156 6.29 7.01 -6.72
CA SER A 156 7.37 7.97 -6.92
C SER A 156 7.75 8.19 -8.40
N GLY A 157 6.91 7.66 -9.31
CA GLY A 157 7.06 7.79 -10.76
C GLY A 157 6.72 9.18 -11.31
N SER A 158 6.79 9.30 -12.64
CA SER A 158 6.43 10.53 -13.34
C SER A 158 4.90 10.67 -13.51
N PRO A 159 4.41 11.88 -13.83
CA PRO A 159 3.00 12.10 -14.15
C PRO A 159 2.48 11.27 -15.33
N GLU A 160 3.34 10.96 -16.31
CA GLU A 160 3.00 10.12 -17.47
C GLU A 160 2.73 8.69 -17.03
N LEU A 161 3.61 8.12 -16.20
CA LEU A 161 3.43 6.79 -15.60
C LEU A 161 2.17 6.75 -14.72
N ALA A 162 1.95 7.79 -13.92
CA ALA A 162 0.75 7.92 -13.09
C ALA A 162 -0.52 7.75 -13.92
N LYS A 163 -0.62 8.47 -15.06
CA LYS A 163 -1.78 8.38 -15.96
C LYS A 163 -1.99 6.97 -16.51
N GLU A 164 -0.91 6.26 -16.84
CA GLU A 164 -1.02 4.89 -17.36
C GLU A 164 -1.54 3.91 -16.29
N PHE A 165 -1.07 4.00 -15.05
CA PHE A 165 -1.61 3.19 -13.95
C PHE A 165 -3.07 3.52 -13.64
N ILE A 166 -3.44 4.82 -13.64
CA ILE A 166 -4.83 5.27 -13.43
C ILE A 166 -5.75 4.71 -14.54
N LYS A 167 -5.32 4.69 -15.81
CA LYS A 167 -6.08 4.09 -16.92
C LYS A 167 -6.32 2.57 -16.73
N LEU A 168 -5.45 1.89 -16.02
CA LEU A 168 -5.64 0.47 -15.67
C LEU A 168 -6.55 0.26 -14.44
N GLY A 169 -7.04 1.33 -13.83
CA GLY A 169 -7.94 1.29 -12.67
C GLY A 169 -7.24 1.32 -11.32
N PHE A 170 -5.97 1.74 -11.27
CA PHE A 170 -5.24 1.90 -10.03
C PHE A 170 -5.37 3.31 -9.48
N LYS A 171 -5.41 3.42 -8.16
CA LYS A 171 -5.12 4.65 -7.43
C LYS A 171 -3.64 4.67 -7.04
N LEU A 172 -3.14 5.85 -6.66
CA LEU A 172 -1.74 6.05 -6.31
C LEU A 172 -1.61 6.35 -4.82
N GLY A 173 -0.79 5.57 -4.12
CA GLY A 173 -0.48 5.75 -2.71
C GLY A 173 0.65 6.76 -2.53
N PHE A 174 0.43 7.72 -1.63
CA PHE A 174 1.43 8.73 -1.29
C PHE A 174 1.68 8.73 0.21
N GLY A 175 2.95 8.58 0.57
CA GLY A 175 3.45 8.57 1.94
C GLY A 175 4.38 9.73 2.25
N GLY A 176 5.21 9.57 3.29
CA GLY A 176 6.15 10.58 3.78
C GLY A 176 7.08 11.19 2.75
N VAL A 177 7.37 10.45 1.66
CA VAL A 177 8.22 10.90 0.54
C VAL A 177 7.74 12.23 -0.06
N CYS A 178 6.44 12.51 -0.11
CA CYS A 178 5.91 13.76 -0.65
C CYS A 178 6.38 15.01 0.13
N THR A 179 6.87 14.83 1.35
CA THR A 179 7.40 15.90 2.20
C THR A 179 8.90 16.17 1.98
N PHE A 180 9.60 15.33 1.20
CA PHE A 180 11.05 15.43 1.04
C PHE A 180 11.43 16.49 0.02
N LYS A 181 12.53 17.22 0.30
CA LYS A 181 13.01 18.31 -0.57
C LYS A 181 13.34 17.87 -2.00
N ASN A 182 13.71 16.61 -2.19
CA ASN A 182 14.10 16.05 -3.49
C ASN A 182 12.95 15.31 -4.22
N ALA A 183 11.74 15.31 -3.69
CA ALA A 183 10.59 14.57 -4.23
C ALA A 183 9.91 15.32 -5.41
N LYS A 184 10.67 15.87 -6.35
CA LYS A 184 10.14 16.70 -7.45
C LYS A 184 9.06 15.99 -8.27
N LYS A 185 9.32 14.75 -8.70
CA LYS A 185 8.35 13.96 -9.51
C LYS A 185 7.05 13.69 -8.76
N VAL A 186 7.13 13.38 -7.46
CA VAL A 186 5.96 13.15 -6.61
C VAL A 186 5.11 14.42 -6.51
N VAL A 187 5.74 15.58 -6.30
CA VAL A 187 5.07 16.89 -6.25
C VAL A 187 4.40 17.22 -7.59
N GLU A 188 5.10 17.02 -8.70
CA GLU A 188 4.54 17.22 -10.05
C GLU A 188 3.33 16.31 -10.29
N THR A 189 3.44 15.04 -9.93
CA THR A 189 2.34 14.08 -10.06
C THR A 189 1.13 14.50 -9.22
N LEU A 190 1.32 14.83 -7.95
CA LEU A 190 0.24 15.29 -7.06
C LEU A 190 -0.49 16.54 -7.57
N LYS A 191 0.20 17.42 -8.31
CA LYS A 191 -0.43 18.60 -8.96
C LYS A 191 -1.25 18.25 -10.19
N MET A 192 -0.93 17.14 -10.88
CA MET A 192 -1.49 16.82 -12.20
C MET A 192 -2.62 15.79 -12.17
N ILE A 193 -2.68 14.91 -11.17
CA ILE A 193 -3.72 13.89 -11.07
C ILE A 193 -4.96 14.41 -10.36
N ASP A 194 -6.11 13.78 -10.62
CA ASP A 194 -7.35 14.09 -9.91
C ASP A 194 -7.28 13.63 -8.45
N ALA A 195 -7.89 14.38 -7.53
CA ALA A 195 -7.96 14.01 -6.11
C ALA A 195 -8.62 12.63 -5.88
N LYS A 196 -9.51 12.20 -6.78
CA LYS A 196 -10.15 10.88 -6.75
C LYS A 196 -9.18 9.71 -6.96
N ASP A 197 -7.97 9.97 -7.47
CA ASP A 197 -6.96 8.95 -7.78
C ASP A 197 -5.87 8.84 -6.70
N ILE A 198 -6.00 9.59 -5.60
CA ILE A 198 -5.04 9.66 -4.50
C ILE A 198 -5.48 8.76 -3.35
N LEU A 199 -4.54 7.96 -2.82
CA LEU A 199 -4.59 7.34 -1.50
C LEU A 199 -3.44 7.86 -0.65
N ILE A 200 -3.56 7.76 0.67
CA ILE A 200 -2.49 8.12 1.60
C ILE A 200 -2.12 6.95 2.49
N GLU A 201 -0.85 6.90 2.83
CA GLU A 201 -0.24 5.81 3.58
C GLU A 201 0.97 6.31 4.35
N THR A 202 1.57 5.46 5.18
CA THR A 202 2.83 5.78 5.84
C THR A 202 4.00 4.98 5.33
N ASP A 203 3.81 3.73 4.98
CA ASP A 203 4.86 2.72 4.84
C ASP A 203 5.65 2.52 6.15
N ALA A 204 4.99 2.75 7.28
CA ALA A 204 5.60 2.65 8.61
C ALA A 204 6.10 1.21 8.89
N PRO A 205 7.32 1.02 9.41
CA PRO A 205 8.18 1.99 10.11
C PRO A 205 9.09 2.85 9.21
N TYR A 206 9.01 2.70 7.90
CA TYR A 206 9.90 3.34 6.93
C TYR A 206 9.41 4.74 6.53
N LEU A 207 10.26 5.52 5.85
CA LEU A 207 9.94 6.73 5.11
C LEU A 207 9.19 7.81 5.93
N ALA A 208 9.52 7.98 7.23
CA ALA A 208 8.91 9.00 8.06
C ALA A 208 8.92 10.39 7.40
N PRO A 209 7.81 11.14 7.43
CA PRO A 209 7.72 12.46 6.81
C PRO A 209 8.57 13.50 7.55
N THR A 210 8.94 14.58 6.86
CA THR A 210 9.54 15.74 7.51
C THR A 210 8.55 16.33 8.54
N PRO A 211 8.98 16.71 9.78
CA PRO A 211 10.37 16.82 10.23
C PRO A 211 11.00 15.53 10.81
N PHE A 212 10.29 14.42 10.85
CA PHE A 212 10.69 13.16 11.51
C PHE A 212 11.53 12.23 10.61
N ARG A 213 12.07 12.74 9.49
CA ARG A 213 12.85 11.92 8.56
C ARG A 213 14.05 11.28 9.25
N GLY A 214 14.16 9.94 9.13
CA GLY A 214 15.19 9.13 9.80
C GLY A 214 14.77 8.57 11.16
N GLU A 215 13.61 8.94 11.67
CA GLU A 215 13.00 8.35 12.86
C GLU A 215 12.04 7.22 12.46
N ARG A 216 11.57 6.42 13.43
CA ARG A 216 10.53 5.42 13.22
C ARG A 216 9.23 6.09 12.77
N ASN A 217 8.71 5.68 11.62
CA ASN A 217 7.43 6.18 11.11
C ASN A 217 6.26 5.53 11.89
N GLU A 218 5.11 6.19 11.92
CA GLU A 218 3.90 5.71 12.59
C GLU A 218 2.65 6.14 11.83
N PRO A 219 1.53 5.37 11.86
CA PRO A 219 0.30 5.71 11.16
C PRO A 219 -0.23 7.12 11.42
N LYS A 220 0.00 7.70 12.60
CA LYS A 220 -0.41 9.09 12.91
C LYS A 220 0.20 10.12 11.96
N TYR A 221 1.34 9.81 11.33
CA TYR A 221 2.01 10.73 10.41
C TYR A 221 1.34 10.83 9.04
N THR A 222 0.31 10.02 8.73
CA THR A 222 -0.57 10.28 7.58
C THR A 222 -1.21 11.66 7.65
N ASN A 223 -1.39 12.24 8.84
CA ASN A 223 -1.85 13.63 9.00
C ASN A 223 -0.88 14.63 8.34
N LEU A 224 0.44 14.42 8.50
CA LEU A 224 1.47 15.27 7.88
C LEU A 224 1.51 15.08 6.37
N VAL A 225 1.27 13.85 5.91
CA VAL A 225 1.16 13.55 4.47
C VAL A 225 -0.04 14.29 3.88
N LEU A 226 -1.20 14.22 4.53
CA LEU A 226 -2.41 14.93 4.09
C LEU A 226 -2.21 16.45 4.08
N ASP A 227 -1.60 17.02 5.13
CA ASP A 227 -1.28 18.45 5.19
C ASP A 227 -0.38 18.87 4.02
N LYS A 228 0.63 18.05 3.71
CA LYS A 228 1.54 18.33 2.60
C LYS A 228 0.86 18.21 1.22
N ILE A 229 -0.02 17.23 1.03
CA ILE A 229 -0.78 17.10 -0.21
C ILE A 229 -1.72 18.30 -0.38
N ALA A 230 -2.39 18.75 0.68
CA ALA A 230 -3.23 19.94 0.66
C ALA A 230 -2.45 21.21 0.26
N GLU A 231 -1.25 21.39 0.83
CA GLU A 231 -0.32 22.47 0.46
C GLU A 231 0.09 22.38 -1.04
N ILE A 232 0.50 21.21 -1.51
CA ILE A 232 0.97 21.00 -2.90
C ILE A 232 -0.14 21.28 -3.91
N ARG A 233 -1.37 20.88 -3.59
CA ARG A 233 -2.53 20.98 -4.49
C ARG A 233 -3.31 22.28 -4.36
N GLU A 234 -3.00 23.07 -3.33
CA GLU A 234 -3.74 24.30 -2.99
C GLU A 234 -5.26 24.01 -2.80
N GLU A 235 -5.57 22.84 -2.24
CA GLU A 235 -6.93 22.38 -1.94
C GLU A 235 -7.15 22.30 -0.43
N SER A 236 -8.42 22.42 0.02
CA SER A 236 -8.69 22.34 1.47
C SER A 236 -8.44 20.92 2.02
N LYS A 237 -7.88 20.87 3.22
CA LYS A 237 -7.61 19.60 3.91
C LYS A 237 -8.89 18.79 4.11
N GLU A 238 -10.00 19.45 4.44
CA GLU A 238 -11.30 18.81 4.69
C GLU A 238 -11.86 18.17 3.40
N PHE A 239 -11.68 18.83 2.26
CA PHE A 239 -12.07 18.26 0.96
C PHE A 239 -11.26 17.02 0.65
N LEU A 240 -9.91 17.12 0.77
CA LEU A 240 -9.01 15.98 0.49
C LEU A 240 -9.23 14.82 1.46
N GLU A 241 -9.41 15.08 2.74
CA GLU A 241 -9.71 14.04 3.72
C GLU A 241 -10.96 13.24 3.34
N LYS A 242 -12.04 13.92 2.96
CA LYS A 242 -13.28 13.27 2.51
C LYS A 242 -13.08 12.49 1.21
N GLN A 243 -12.41 13.10 0.23
CA GLN A 243 -12.18 12.47 -1.07
C GLN A 243 -11.31 11.23 -0.94
N ILE A 244 -10.20 11.31 -0.20
CA ILE A 244 -9.28 10.19 0.01
C ILE A 244 -9.95 9.07 0.82
N TYR A 245 -10.76 9.41 1.81
CA TYR A 245 -11.57 8.42 2.51
C TYR A 245 -12.51 7.68 1.55
N GLN A 246 -13.22 8.40 0.68
CA GLN A 246 -14.08 7.80 -0.34
C GLN A 246 -13.28 6.93 -1.32
N ASN A 247 -12.12 7.41 -1.76
CA ASN A 247 -11.22 6.64 -2.63
C ASN A 247 -10.81 5.30 -2.00
N THR A 248 -10.55 5.31 -0.69
CA THR A 248 -10.20 4.08 0.05
C THR A 248 -11.36 3.09 0.05
N LEU A 249 -12.60 3.54 0.30
CA LEU A 249 -13.80 2.68 0.26
C LEU A 249 -14.04 2.10 -1.14
N GLU A 250 -13.82 2.89 -2.18
CA GLU A 250 -13.97 2.44 -3.57
C GLU A 250 -12.93 1.40 -3.98
N THR A 251 -11.70 1.57 -3.51
CA THR A 251 -10.59 0.66 -3.82
C THR A 251 -10.71 -0.64 -3.04
N PHE A 252 -10.90 -0.55 -1.73
CA PHE A 252 -10.89 -1.70 -0.82
C PHE A 252 -12.31 -2.09 -0.40
N LYS A 253 -13.07 -2.67 -1.32
CA LYS A 253 -14.53 -2.91 -1.19
C LYS A 253 -14.95 -3.79 0.00
N LYS A 254 -14.03 -4.61 0.55
CA LYS A 254 -14.28 -5.36 1.80
C LYS A 254 -14.21 -4.48 3.05
N PHE A 255 -13.49 -3.38 2.99
CA PHE A 255 -13.47 -2.40 4.06
C PHE A 255 -14.78 -1.61 4.03
N LYS A 256 -15.52 -1.61 5.14
CA LYS A 256 -16.85 -0.95 5.21
C LYS A 256 -16.81 0.41 5.91
N GLY A 257 -15.61 0.85 6.35
CA GLY A 257 -15.45 2.15 6.97
C GLY A 257 -15.71 2.19 8.48
#